data_559db73f39a4c79e0f449f8f4d8fa9c8
#
_entry.id   559db73f39a4c79e0f449f8f4d8fa9c8
#
_cell.length_a   1.000
_cell.length_b   1.000
_cell.length_c   1.000
_cell.angle_alpha   90.00
_cell.angle_beta   90.00
_cell.angle_gamma   90.00
#
_symmetry.space_group_name_H-M   'P 1'
#
loop_
_entity.id
_entity.type
_entity.pdbx_description
1 polymer ?
#
loop_
_entity_poly.entity_id
_entity_poly.type
_entity_poly.pdbx_seq_one_letter_code
_entity_poly.pdbx_strand_id
1 'polypeptide(L)'
;RQMCIRDSININKIKKADLRRSQSIVLQDTHLFTGTIADNIRYGKLGASDEEVRSAAVLANADTFIKHLPDGYNTIITGDGGNLSQGQRQLLAIARAAVADPPVLILDEATSSIDTRTESLIEKGMDSLMEGRTVFVIAHRLSTVRNSHAIMVMENGRIIERGNHEDLIERRGRYYQLYLSLIHI
;
A
#
# COMPACT_ATOMS: atom_id res chain seq x y z
N ARG A 1 -26.26 3.22 -14.87
CA ARG A 1 -25.06 4.09 -15.03
C ARG A 1 -24.57 4.43 -13.63
N GLN A 2 -23.49 3.78 -13.19
CA GLN A 2 -22.78 4.23 -11.99
C GLN A 2 -22.14 5.58 -12.32
N MET A 3 -22.62 6.65 -11.67
CA MET A 3 -21.93 7.93 -11.73
C MET A 3 -20.71 7.86 -10.82
N CYS A 4 -19.54 7.75 -11.41
CA CYS A 4 -18.29 7.88 -10.66
C CYS A 4 -18.11 9.36 -10.29
N ILE A 5 -18.26 9.70 -9.01
CA ILE A 5 -18.19 11.05 -8.48
C ILE A 5 -17.08 11.08 -7.42
N ARG A 6 -16.25 12.12 -7.50
CA ARG A 6 -15.33 12.49 -6.41
C ARG A 6 -15.65 13.93 -6.01
N ASP A 7 -15.83 14.18 -4.72
CA ASP A 7 -16.14 15.52 -4.17
C ASP A 7 -17.31 16.20 -4.94
N SER A 8 -18.36 15.41 -5.24
CA SER A 8 -19.52 15.83 -6.06
C SER A 8 -19.19 16.20 -7.51
N ILE A 9 -17.97 15.94 -7.98
CA ILE A 9 -17.55 16.16 -9.36
C ILE A 9 -17.52 14.83 -10.12
N ASN A 10 -18.15 14.80 -11.30
CA ASN A 10 -18.07 13.63 -12.16
C ASN A 10 -16.62 13.41 -12.62
N ILE A 11 -16.05 12.22 -12.36
CA ILE A 11 -14.64 11.89 -12.65
C ILE A 11 -14.31 12.04 -14.15
N ASN A 12 -15.28 11.94 -15.04
CA ASN A 12 -15.06 12.20 -16.47
C ASN A 12 -14.72 13.66 -16.79
N LYS A 13 -14.98 14.58 -15.85
CA LYS A 13 -14.61 16.00 -15.94
C LYS A 13 -13.24 16.30 -15.33
N ILE A 14 -12.62 15.33 -14.64
CA ILE A 14 -11.30 15.46 -14.04
C ILE A 14 -10.25 14.96 -15.04
N LYS A 15 -9.15 15.69 -15.20
CA LYS A 15 -8.03 15.20 -16.02
C LYS A 15 -7.49 13.90 -15.42
N LYS A 16 -7.30 12.89 -16.26
CA LYS A 16 -6.79 11.57 -15.81
C LYS A 16 -5.47 11.67 -15.05
N ALA A 17 -4.60 12.62 -15.42
CA ALA A 17 -3.32 12.85 -14.73
C ALA A 17 -3.54 13.31 -13.27
N ASP A 18 -4.49 14.22 -13.03
CA ASP A 18 -4.77 14.75 -11.70
C ASP A 18 -5.44 13.68 -10.82
N LEU A 19 -6.35 12.89 -11.42
CA LEU A 19 -6.96 11.77 -10.73
C LEU A 19 -5.90 10.71 -10.32
N ARG A 20 -4.95 10.40 -11.20
CA ARG A 20 -3.87 9.44 -10.91
C ARG A 20 -2.90 9.96 -9.85
N ARG A 21 -2.58 11.24 -9.86
CA ARG A 21 -1.74 11.87 -8.83
C ARG A 21 -2.37 11.88 -7.44
N SER A 22 -3.69 11.85 -7.37
CA SER A 22 -4.41 11.86 -6.11
C SER A 22 -4.53 10.50 -5.44
N GLN A 23 -3.99 9.45 -6.03
CA GLN A 23 -4.04 8.10 -5.48
C GLN A 23 -2.71 7.37 -5.75
N SER A 24 -2.30 6.55 -4.81
CA SER A 24 -1.17 5.65 -4.97
C SER A 24 -1.59 4.23 -4.64
N ILE A 25 -0.90 3.28 -5.26
CA ILE A 25 -1.18 1.85 -5.09
C ILE A 25 0.10 1.18 -4.63
N VAL A 26 0.02 0.42 -3.54
CA VAL A 26 1.07 -0.49 -3.10
C VAL A 26 0.57 -1.91 -3.34
N LEU A 27 1.19 -2.60 -4.30
CA LEU A 27 0.83 -3.96 -4.67
C LEU A 27 1.69 -4.97 -3.89
N GLN A 28 1.17 -6.19 -3.75
CA GLN A 28 1.91 -7.33 -3.23
C GLN A 28 3.18 -7.61 -4.04
N ASP A 29 3.03 -7.69 -5.37
CA ASP A 29 4.15 -7.86 -6.28
C ASP A 29 4.74 -6.51 -6.64
N THR A 30 5.85 -6.18 -5.99
CA THR A 30 6.53 -4.91 -6.20
C THR A 30 7.46 -4.97 -7.39
N HIS A 31 7.15 -4.21 -8.43
CA HIS A 31 8.04 -4.00 -9.56
C HIS A 31 8.99 -2.81 -9.32
N LEU A 32 10.28 -3.08 -9.48
CA LEU A 32 11.33 -2.07 -9.44
C LEU A 32 11.92 -1.90 -10.84
N PHE A 33 12.43 -0.70 -11.09
CA PHE A 33 13.07 -0.38 -12.36
C PHE A 33 14.57 -0.49 -12.25
N THR A 34 15.23 -0.83 -13.35
CA THR A 34 16.69 -0.72 -13.45
C THR A 34 17.10 0.74 -13.25
N GLY A 35 17.92 1.01 -12.25
CA GLY A 35 18.34 2.35 -11.84
C GLY A 35 18.74 2.36 -10.36
N THR A 36 18.99 3.53 -9.80
CA THR A 36 19.36 3.65 -8.39
C THR A 36 18.14 3.42 -7.47
N ILE A 37 18.40 3.11 -6.21
CA ILE A 37 17.36 3.07 -5.17
C ILE A 37 16.66 4.43 -5.07
N ALA A 38 17.43 5.54 -5.08
CA ALA A 38 16.88 6.89 -5.06
C ALA A 38 15.92 7.13 -6.23
N ASP A 39 16.27 6.70 -7.46
CA ASP A 39 15.41 6.86 -8.64
C ASP A 39 14.13 6.04 -8.52
N ASN A 40 14.23 4.83 -7.98
CA ASN A 40 13.07 3.98 -7.73
C ASN A 40 12.09 4.59 -6.73
N ILE A 41 12.56 5.24 -5.67
CA ILE A 41 11.70 5.97 -4.73
C ILE A 41 11.14 7.23 -5.41
N ARG A 42 12.00 8.03 -6.08
CA ARG A 42 11.64 9.27 -6.79
C ARG A 42 10.60 9.06 -7.88
N TYR A 43 10.44 7.84 -8.38
CA TYR A 43 9.39 7.52 -9.35
C TYR A 43 7.98 7.87 -8.86
N GLY A 44 7.74 7.85 -7.55
CA GLY A 44 6.47 8.32 -6.98
C GLY A 44 6.21 9.82 -7.18
N LYS A 45 7.30 10.63 -7.23
CA LYS A 45 7.27 12.08 -7.47
C LYS A 45 8.57 12.48 -8.19
N LEU A 46 8.54 12.56 -9.51
CA LEU A 46 9.73 12.77 -10.35
C LEU A 46 10.55 14.01 -10.00
N GLY A 47 9.94 15.05 -9.44
CA GLY A 47 10.62 16.27 -8.99
C GLY A 47 11.04 16.26 -7.52
N ALA A 48 10.99 15.10 -6.83
CA ALA A 48 11.35 15.04 -5.42
C ALA A 48 12.85 15.30 -5.22
N SER A 49 13.18 16.11 -4.21
CA SER A 49 14.55 16.33 -3.77
C SER A 49 15.13 15.08 -3.09
N ASP A 50 16.45 15.03 -2.94
CA ASP A 50 17.11 13.92 -2.22
C ASP A 50 16.67 13.86 -0.76
N GLU A 51 16.33 14.99 -0.16
CA GLU A 51 15.82 15.08 1.21
C GLU A 51 14.40 14.49 1.30
N GLU A 52 13.52 14.79 0.36
CA GLU A 52 12.18 14.19 0.28
C GLU A 52 12.26 12.67 0.08
N VAL A 53 13.18 12.20 -0.77
CA VAL A 53 13.43 10.77 -1.00
C VAL A 53 13.89 10.08 0.29
N ARG A 54 14.83 10.70 1.03
CA ARG A 54 15.30 10.16 2.32
C ARG A 54 14.20 10.15 3.37
N SER A 55 13.44 11.23 3.48
CA SER A 55 12.32 11.31 4.42
C SER A 55 11.28 10.23 4.15
N ALA A 56 10.95 9.99 2.89
CA ALA A 56 10.04 8.92 2.49
C ALA A 56 10.60 7.53 2.82
N ALA A 57 11.91 7.31 2.64
CA ALA A 57 12.56 6.05 3.00
C ALA A 57 12.59 5.82 4.52
N VAL A 58 12.78 6.87 5.32
CA VAL A 58 12.69 6.80 6.79
C VAL A 58 11.27 6.44 7.22
N LEU A 59 10.24 7.11 6.68
CA LEU A 59 8.84 6.81 6.96
C LEU A 59 8.49 5.35 6.65
N ALA A 60 9.00 4.84 5.52
CA ALA A 60 8.78 3.47 5.09
C ALA A 60 9.64 2.42 5.83
N ASN A 61 10.49 2.81 6.79
CA ASN A 61 11.51 1.96 7.42
C ASN A 61 12.53 1.33 6.44
N ALA A 62 12.70 1.93 5.26
CA ALA A 62 13.65 1.48 4.24
C ALA A 62 15.08 2.03 4.46
N ASP A 63 15.23 3.20 5.06
CA ASP A 63 16.51 3.92 5.22
C ASP A 63 17.58 3.06 5.91
N THR A 64 17.17 2.26 6.90
CA THR A 64 18.11 1.41 7.65
C THR A 64 18.81 0.40 6.75
N PHE A 65 18.06 -0.35 5.93
CA PHE A 65 18.71 -1.33 5.04
C PHE A 65 19.46 -0.64 3.90
N ILE A 66 18.95 0.48 3.38
CA ILE A 66 19.60 1.24 2.30
C ILE A 66 21.00 1.68 2.73
N LYS A 67 21.16 2.19 3.94
CA LYS A 67 22.47 2.60 4.49
C LYS A 67 23.48 1.46 4.68
N HIS A 68 23.00 0.22 4.76
CA HIS A 68 23.88 -0.95 4.84
C HIS A 68 24.34 -1.46 3.48
N LEU A 69 23.80 -0.94 2.37
CA LEU A 69 24.26 -1.28 1.03
C LEU A 69 25.54 -0.51 0.70
N PRO A 70 26.46 -1.10 -0.10
CA PRO A 70 27.76 -0.48 -0.41
C PRO A 70 27.67 0.96 -0.92
N ASP A 71 26.71 1.24 -1.83
CA ASP A 71 26.52 2.56 -2.43
C ASP A 71 25.27 3.29 -1.87
N GLY A 72 24.68 2.77 -0.79
CA GLY A 72 23.50 3.35 -0.15
C GLY A 72 22.37 3.63 -1.15
N TYR A 73 21.89 4.88 -1.19
CA TYR A 73 20.84 5.33 -2.12
C TYR A 73 21.24 5.27 -3.60
N ASN A 74 22.54 5.25 -3.90
CA ASN A 74 23.07 5.14 -5.27
C ASN A 74 23.24 3.69 -5.72
N THR A 75 22.94 2.71 -4.86
CA THR A 75 22.98 1.29 -5.22
C THR A 75 22.10 1.02 -6.42
N ILE A 76 22.66 0.42 -7.46
CA ILE A 76 21.94 0.10 -8.69
C ILE A 76 21.11 -1.16 -8.49
N ILE A 77 19.83 -1.04 -8.79
CA ILE A 77 18.89 -2.16 -8.88
C ILE A 77 18.92 -2.67 -10.31
N THR A 78 19.10 -3.98 -10.48
CA THR A 78 19.08 -4.62 -11.79
C THR A 78 17.83 -5.48 -11.97
N GLY A 79 17.22 -5.42 -13.14
CA GLY A 79 15.97 -6.12 -13.42
C GLY A 79 14.88 -5.72 -12.42
N ASP A 80 14.06 -6.65 -12.02
CA ASP A 80 12.95 -6.46 -11.05
C ASP A 80 13.43 -6.46 -9.57
N GLY A 81 14.67 -6.02 -9.30
CA GLY A 81 15.23 -6.00 -7.95
C GLY A 81 15.77 -7.35 -7.48
N GLY A 82 16.34 -8.16 -8.40
CA GLY A 82 16.88 -9.49 -8.10
C GLY A 82 18.00 -9.51 -7.05
N ASN A 83 18.61 -8.36 -6.76
CA ASN A 83 19.63 -8.17 -5.72
C ASN A 83 19.03 -7.75 -4.35
N LEU A 84 17.70 -7.64 -4.23
CA LEU A 84 17.00 -7.30 -3.00
C LEU A 84 16.05 -8.41 -2.56
N SER A 85 15.86 -8.56 -1.24
CA SER A 85 14.83 -9.46 -0.71
C SER A 85 13.43 -8.95 -1.04
N GLN A 86 12.42 -9.82 -0.98
CA GLN A 86 11.03 -9.43 -1.20
C GLN A 86 10.60 -8.33 -0.24
N GLY A 87 10.94 -8.44 1.05
CA GLY A 87 10.63 -7.43 2.04
C GLY A 87 11.29 -6.08 1.75
N GLN A 88 12.57 -6.07 1.31
CA GLN A 88 13.26 -4.84 0.92
C GLN A 88 12.58 -4.17 -0.29
N ARG A 89 12.16 -4.95 -1.28
CA ARG A 89 11.39 -4.42 -2.42
C ARG A 89 10.08 -3.79 -1.97
N GLN A 90 9.37 -4.42 -1.02
CA GLN A 90 8.13 -3.90 -0.49
C GLN A 90 8.33 -2.60 0.31
N LEU A 91 9.39 -2.49 1.13
CA LEU A 91 9.74 -1.24 1.80
C LEU A 91 10.01 -0.10 0.80
N LEU A 92 10.65 -0.40 -0.35
CA LEU A 92 10.84 0.59 -1.41
C LEU A 92 9.52 0.99 -2.09
N ALA A 93 8.57 0.07 -2.25
CA ALA A 93 7.24 0.41 -2.77
C ALA A 93 6.47 1.34 -1.82
N ILE A 94 6.57 1.10 -0.51
CA ILE A 94 6.01 1.97 0.52
C ILE A 94 6.67 3.36 0.45
N ALA A 95 8.00 3.44 0.34
CA ALA A 95 8.73 4.69 0.20
C ALA A 95 8.33 5.46 -1.08
N ARG A 96 8.11 4.75 -2.19
CA ARG A 96 7.59 5.31 -3.45
C ARG A 96 6.20 5.91 -3.27
N ALA A 97 5.32 5.27 -2.52
CA ALA A 97 4.00 5.80 -2.20
C ALA A 97 4.09 6.99 -1.24
N ALA A 98 5.02 6.94 -0.26
CA ALA A 98 5.22 8.00 0.71
C ALA A 98 5.72 9.30 0.06
N VAL A 99 6.68 9.24 -0.86
CA VAL A 99 7.20 10.43 -1.54
C VAL A 99 6.15 11.11 -2.44
N ALA A 100 5.19 10.33 -2.95
CA ALA A 100 4.08 10.84 -3.74
C ALA A 100 3.04 11.61 -2.91
N ASP A 101 2.97 11.33 -1.62
CA ASP A 101 2.06 11.93 -0.62
C ASP A 101 0.59 12.05 -1.11
N PRO A 102 -0.03 10.96 -1.56
CA PRO A 102 -1.39 11.00 -2.11
C PRO A 102 -2.43 11.04 -1.00
N PRO A 103 -3.57 11.74 -1.19
CA PRO A 103 -4.68 11.71 -0.23
C PRO A 103 -5.44 10.36 -0.18
N VAL A 104 -5.27 9.50 -1.18
CA VAL A 104 -5.91 8.19 -1.27
C VAL A 104 -4.87 7.11 -1.52
N LEU A 105 -4.92 6.05 -0.73
CA LEU A 105 -4.07 4.86 -0.86
C LEU A 105 -4.91 3.63 -1.17
N ILE A 106 -4.38 2.77 -2.02
CA ILE A 106 -4.90 1.43 -2.28
C ILE A 106 -3.76 0.46 -1.93
N LEU A 107 -4.00 -0.41 -0.97
CA LEU A 107 -3.02 -1.34 -0.45
C LEU A 107 -3.47 -2.76 -0.69
N ASP A 108 -2.61 -3.56 -1.32
CA ASP A 108 -2.82 -5.00 -1.46
C ASP A 108 -1.93 -5.72 -0.44
N GLU A 109 -2.57 -6.27 0.61
CA GLU A 109 -1.89 -6.82 1.77
C GLU A 109 -1.61 -8.30 1.60
N ALA A 110 -0.44 -8.65 1.06
CA ALA A 110 0.03 -10.03 1.12
C ALA A 110 1.52 -10.09 1.47
N THR A 111 1.83 -10.71 2.61
CA THR A 111 3.19 -10.84 3.17
C THR A 111 3.60 -12.29 3.36
N SER A 112 3.05 -13.20 2.58
CA SER A 112 3.14 -14.66 2.80
C SER A 112 4.53 -15.30 2.70
N SER A 113 5.60 -14.52 2.44
CA SER A 113 6.96 -15.05 2.23
C SER A 113 8.06 -14.13 2.77
N ILE A 114 7.75 -13.33 3.80
CA ILE A 114 8.67 -12.36 4.38
C ILE A 114 9.04 -12.80 5.80
N ASP A 115 10.29 -12.62 6.19
CA ASP A 115 10.73 -12.90 7.56
C ASP A 115 10.04 -11.97 8.57
N THR A 116 9.81 -12.47 9.79
CA THR A 116 9.02 -11.78 10.83
C THR A 116 9.57 -10.39 11.18
N ARG A 117 10.90 -10.19 11.12
CA ARG A 117 11.50 -8.89 11.44
C ARG A 117 11.19 -7.86 10.37
N THR A 118 11.38 -8.23 9.10
CA THR A 118 11.06 -7.35 7.97
C THR A 118 9.56 -7.11 7.86
N GLU A 119 8.74 -8.10 8.16
CA GLU A 119 7.29 -7.97 8.23
C GLU A 119 6.87 -6.88 9.22
N SER A 120 7.42 -6.88 10.44
CA SER A 120 7.14 -5.81 11.44
C SER A 120 7.57 -4.42 10.96
N LEU A 121 8.65 -4.30 10.17
CA LEU A 121 9.05 -3.02 9.58
C LEU A 121 8.08 -2.56 8.49
N ILE A 122 7.59 -3.49 7.68
CA ILE A 122 6.58 -3.21 6.66
C ILE A 122 5.28 -2.74 7.32
N GLU A 123 4.79 -3.43 8.34
CA GLU A 123 3.58 -3.04 9.08
C GLU A 123 3.70 -1.61 9.62
N LYS A 124 4.79 -1.29 10.32
CA LYS A 124 5.03 0.06 10.84
C LYS A 124 5.12 1.11 9.74
N GLY A 125 5.77 0.79 8.62
CA GLY A 125 5.84 1.69 7.47
C GLY A 125 4.47 1.92 6.82
N MET A 126 3.66 0.87 6.74
CA MET A 126 2.28 0.96 6.25
C MET A 126 1.40 1.80 7.18
N ASP A 127 1.47 1.57 8.50
CA ASP A 127 0.72 2.35 9.49
C ASP A 127 1.05 3.85 9.38
N SER A 128 2.34 4.18 9.32
CA SER A 128 2.79 5.57 9.13
C SER A 128 2.33 6.16 7.80
N LEU A 129 2.30 5.34 6.73
CA LEU A 129 1.81 5.77 5.43
C LEU A 129 0.30 5.99 5.41
N MET A 130 -0.47 5.22 6.18
CA MET A 130 -1.94 5.31 6.24
C MET A 130 -2.44 6.52 7.03
N GLU A 131 -1.64 7.06 7.94
CA GLU A 131 -2.04 8.12 8.85
C GLU A 131 -2.53 9.37 8.10
N GLY A 132 -3.71 9.86 8.45
CA GLY A 132 -4.32 11.07 7.87
C GLY A 132 -4.85 10.91 6.43
N ARG A 133 -4.92 9.68 5.88
CA ARG A 133 -5.34 9.43 4.50
C ARG A 133 -6.59 8.56 4.41
N THR A 134 -7.25 8.63 3.27
CA THR A 134 -8.28 7.64 2.92
C THR A 134 -7.61 6.39 2.35
N VAL A 135 -7.79 5.25 3.01
CA VAL A 135 -7.13 4.00 2.65
C VAL A 135 -8.14 2.93 2.26
N PHE A 136 -7.92 2.30 1.12
CA PHE A 136 -8.59 1.08 0.71
C PHE A 136 -7.59 -0.07 0.85
N VAL A 137 -7.92 -1.06 1.68
CA VAL A 137 -7.06 -2.24 1.88
C VAL A 137 -7.75 -3.48 1.33
N ILE A 138 -7.07 -4.23 0.47
CA ILE A 138 -7.44 -5.60 0.15
C ILE A 138 -6.86 -6.45 1.27
N ALA A 139 -7.69 -6.77 2.25
CA ALA A 139 -7.23 -7.35 3.50
C ALA A 139 -7.11 -8.87 3.40
N HIS A 140 -5.96 -9.39 3.80
CA HIS A 140 -5.67 -10.81 3.96
C HIS A 140 -5.45 -11.18 5.43
N ARG A 141 -5.43 -10.19 6.33
CA ARG A 141 -5.22 -10.36 7.78
C ARG A 141 -6.47 -9.99 8.56
N LEU A 142 -6.71 -10.79 9.59
CA LEU A 142 -7.87 -10.60 10.47
C LEU A 142 -7.82 -9.27 11.22
N SER A 143 -6.61 -8.85 11.65
CA SER A 143 -6.40 -7.57 12.36
C SER A 143 -6.76 -6.37 11.50
N THR A 144 -6.34 -6.36 10.24
CA THR A 144 -6.65 -5.28 9.29
C THR A 144 -8.15 -5.15 9.06
N VAL A 145 -8.84 -6.29 8.87
CA VAL A 145 -10.29 -6.31 8.68
C VAL A 145 -11.00 -5.78 9.91
N ARG A 146 -10.64 -6.27 11.10
CA ARG A 146 -11.30 -5.91 12.35
C ARG A 146 -11.17 -4.44 12.70
N ASN A 147 -10.00 -3.84 12.43
CA ASN A 147 -9.71 -2.44 12.77
C ASN A 147 -10.16 -1.44 11.70
N SER A 148 -10.81 -1.92 10.62
CA SER A 148 -11.28 -1.06 9.53
C SER A 148 -12.53 -0.27 9.92
N HIS A 149 -12.61 1.01 9.54
CA HIS A 149 -13.80 1.83 9.76
C HIS A 149 -15.02 1.34 8.97
N ALA A 150 -14.80 0.75 7.81
CA ALA A 150 -15.84 0.17 6.98
C ALA A 150 -15.28 -1.01 6.19
N ILE A 151 -16.01 -2.10 6.21
CA ILE A 151 -15.73 -3.33 5.48
C ILE A 151 -16.70 -3.44 4.32
N MET A 152 -16.20 -3.77 3.15
CA MET A 152 -16.99 -4.04 1.95
C MET A 152 -16.71 -5.46 1.49
N VAL A 153 -17.73 -6.32 1.52
CA VAL A 153 -17.66 -7.67 0.96
C VAL A 153 -18.08 -7.61 -0.49
N MET A 154 -17.21 -8.09 -1.36
CA MET A 154 -17.44 -8.07 -2.80
C MET A 154 -17.59 -9.50 -3.34
N GLU A 155 -18.58 -9.71 -4.19
CA GLU A 155 -18.79 -10.96 -4.90
C GLU A 155 -19.26 -10.66 -6.34
N ASN A 156 -18.64 -11.30 -7.32
CA ASN A 156 -18.94 -11.11 -8.75
C ASN A 156 -18.94 -9.61 -9.17
N GLY A 157 -17.99 -8.82 -8.66
CA GLY A 157 -17.85 -7.40 -8.98
C GLY A 157 -18.89 -6.47 -8.33
N ARG A 158 -19.68 -6.97 -7.36
CA ARG A 158 -20.71 -6.22 -6.64
C ARG A 158 -20.42 -6.22 -5.14
N ILE A 159 -20.69 -5.11 -4.47
CA ILE A 159 -20.70 -5.05 -3.02
C ILE A 159 -21.99 -5.70 -2.54
N ILE A 160 -21.86 -6.84 -1.84
CA ILE A 160 -22.98 -7.60 -1.30
C ILE A 160 -23.25 -7.28 0.18
N GLU A 161 -22.22 -6.89 0.92
CA GLU A 161 -22.35 -6.43 2.31
C GLU A 161 -21.44 -5.23 2.55
N ARG A 162 -21.89 -4.33 3.44
CA ARG A 162 -21.14 -3.19 3.91
C ARG A 162 -21.50 -2.89 5.36
N GLY A 163 -20.49 -2.61 6.20
CA GLY A 163 -20.67 -2.25 7.60
C GLY A 163 -19.34 -2.21 8.34
N ASN A 164 -19.36 -2.07 9.65
CA ASN A 164 -18.22 -2.30 10.52
C ASN A 164 -18.14 -3.79 10.90
N HIS A 165 -17.11 -4.16 11.66
CA HIS A 165 -16.89 -5.54 12.07
C HIS A 165 -18.05 -6.10 12.88
N GLU A 166 -18.50 -5.37 13.90
CA GLU A 166 -19.54 -5.78 14.84
C GLU A 166 -20.88 -6.00 14.12
N ASP A 167 -21.30 -5.02 13.31
CA ASP A 167 -22.56 -5.10 12.54
C ASP A 167 -22.58 -6.31 11.60
N LEU A 168 -21.46 -6.59 10.92
CA LEU A 168 -21.38 -7.67 9.95
C LEU A 168 -21.28 -9.05 10.63
N ILE A 169 -20.65 -9.15 11.78
CA ILE A 169 -20.66 -10.38 12.61
C ILE A 169 -22.07 -10.70 13.09
N GLU A 170 -22.81 -9.69 13.58
CA GLU A 170 -24.18 -9.87 14.08
C GLU A 170 -25.14 -10.33 12.97
N ARG A 171 -24.99 -9.79 11.77
CA ARG A 171 -25.80 -10.18 10.60
C ARG A 171 -25.60 -11.63 10.14
N ARG A 172 -24.50 -12.28 10.54
CA ARG A 172 -24.14 -13.67 10.17
C ARG A 172 -24.19 -13.96 8.68
N GLY A 173 -23.88 -12.96 7.86
CA GLY A 173 -23.89 -13.07 6.41
C GLY A 173 -22.60 -13.65 5.82
N ARG A 174 -22.26 -13.23 4.60
CA ARG A 174 -21.05 -13.69 3.90
C ARG A 174 -19.77 -13.29 4.61
N TYR A 175 -19.72 -12.07 5.16
CA TYR A 175 -18.60 -11.61 5.99
C TYR A 175 -18.32 -12.55 7.16
N TYR A 176 -19.35 -12.94 7.89
CA TYR A 176 -19.22 -13.87 9.03
C TYR A 176 -18.61 -15.20 8.62
N GLN A 177 -19.02 -15.75 7.48
CA GLN A 177 -18.46 -17.01 6.95
C GLN A 177 -16.99 -16.87 6.59
N LEU A 178 -16.59 -15.76 5.92
CA LEU A 178 -15.21 -15.45 5.58
C LEU A 178 -14.36 -15.24 6.83
N TYR A 179 -14.89 -14.51 7.81
CA TYR A 179 -14.23 -14.27 9.09
C TYR A 179 -13.92 -15.57 9.83
N LEU A 180 -14.89 -16.50 9.92
CA LEU A 180 -14.68 -17.80 10.53
C LEU A 180 -13.61 -18.62 9.79
N SER A 181 -13.56 -18.55 8.46
CA SER A 181 -12.53 -19.26 7.70
C SER A 181 -11.12 -18.73 7.96
N LEU A 182 -10.98 -17.42 8.25
CA LEU A 182 -9.70 -16.79 8.60
C LEU A 182 -9.23 -17.12 10.04
N ILE A 183 -10.14 -17.46 10.94
CA ILE A 183 -9.80 -17.87 12.32
C ILE A 183 -9.32 -19.33 12.36
N HIS A 184 -9.76 -20.16 11.43
CA HIS A 184 -9.48 -21.60 11.42
C HIS A 184 -8.26 -22.00 10.58
N ILE A 185 -7.51 -21.03 10.05
CA ILE A 185 -6.22 -21.22 9.40
C ILE A 185 -5.10 -20.95 10.40
#